data_7303e402d96073abe561497807a648fe
#
_entry.id   7303e402d96073abe561497807a648fe
#
_cell.length_a   1.000
_cell.length_b   1.000
_cell.length_c   1.000
_cell.angle_alpha   90.00
_cell.angle_beta   90.00
_cell.angle_gamma   90.00
#
_symmetry.space_group_name_H-M   'P 1'
#
loop_
_entity.id
_entity.type
_entity.pdbx_description
1 polymer ?
#
loop_
_entity_poly.entity_id
_entity_poly.type
_entity_poly.pdbx_seq_one_letter_code
_entity_poly.pdbx_strand_id
1 'polypeptide(L)'
;MLMASRDGRFVCSVHAGWRGAATGIIANSLDLFARHGIPPDEVVVAIGPHIQVCCYEVSAAFYQALLATPVAGLVKQHRDRLFLHRHGPEPAAEKARATGDDTMWFDLRAFGQLLLRRAGVPESHIEWLGSCTYCTPQSLGSFRRRTHFPAEKTFQYSWIMREA
;
A
#
# COMPACT_ATOMS: atom_id res chain seq x y z
N MET A 1 0.96 5.22 -5.35
CA MET A 1 1.14 4.41 -6.56
C MET A 1 1.18 5.35 -7.75
N LEU A 2 2.05 5.07 -8.70
CA LEU A 2 2.08 5.73 -10.00
C LEU A 2 1.60 4.69 -11.03
N MET A 3 0.74 5.10 -11.95
CA MET A 3 0.16 4.23 -12.96
C MET A 3 0.33 4.88 -14.33
N ALA A 4 0.59 4.07 -15.35
CA ALA A 4 0.66 4.53 -16.74
C ALA A 4 0.00 3.50 -17.66
N SER A 5 -0.61 3.96 -18.74
CA SER A 5 -0.94 3.08 -19.85
C SER A 5 0.33 2.69 -20.60
N ARG A 6 0.40 1.45 -21.09
CA ARG A 6 1.59 0.95 -21.81
C ARG A 6 1.91 1.75 -23.08
N ASP A 7 0.92 2.37 -23.67
CA ASP A 7 1.08 3.24 -24.82
C ASP A 7 1.50 4.68 -24.45
N GLY A 8 1.70 4.98 -23.16
CA GLY A 8 2.14 6.27 -22.65
C GLY A 8 1.11 7.40 -22.72
N ARG A 9 -0.12 7.14 -23.18
CA ARG A 9 -1.14 8.21 -23.37
C ARG A 9 -1.72 8.73 -22.05
N PHE A 10 -1.78 7.90 -21.01
CA PHE A 10 -2.39 8.25 -19.75
C PHE A 10 -1.48 7.92 -18.56
N VAL A 11 -1.44 8.81 -17.60
CA VAL A 11 -0.73 8.63 -16.33
C VAL A 11 -1.64 9.03 -15.16
N CYS A 12 -1.43 8.37 -14.01
CA CYS A 12 -2.19 8.63 -12.80
C CYS A 12 -1.29 8.51 -11.57
N SER A 13 -1.44 9.43 -10.62
CA SER A 13 -0.80 9.34 -9.31
C SER A 13 -1.87 9.16 -8.24
N VAL A 14 -1.74 8.10 -7.43
CA VAL A 14 -2.76 7.67 -6.46
C VAL A 14 -2.15 7.52 -5.07
N HIS A 15 -2.71 8.24 -4.10
CA HIS A 15 -2.42 7.95 -2.69
C HIS A 15 -3.30 6.80 -2.20
N ALA A 16 -2.73 5.61 -2.10
CA ALA A 16 -3.42 4.39 -1.66
C ALA A 16 -2.96 3.95 -0.25
N GLY A 17 -3.24 4.76 0.77
CA GLY A 17 -3.21 4.30 2.15
C GLY A 17 -4.28 3.24 2.39
N TRP A 18 -4.20 2.46 3.49
CA TRP A 18 -5.07 1.32 3.72
C TRP A 18 -6.59 1.65 3.63
N ARG A 19 -7.01 2.83 4.13
CA ARG A 19 -8.42 3.26 4.07
C ARG A 19 -8.85 3.49 2.62
N GLY A 20 -8.12 4.32 1.88
CA GLY A 20 -8.43 4.58 0.48
C GLY A 20 -8.40 3.32 -0.38
N ALA A 21 -7.41 2.43 -0.16
CA ALA A 21 -7.30 1.14 -0.83
C ALA A 21 -8.52 0.24 -0.51
N ALA A 22 -8.92 0.16 0.77
CA ALA A 22 -10.06 -0.64 1.21
C ALA A 22 -11.41 -0.10 0.74
N THR A 23 -11.52 1.20 0.47
CA THR A 23 -12.74 1.86 -0.03
C THR A 23 -12.77 2.06 -1.54
N GLY A 24 -11.80 1.48 -2.29
CA GLY A 24 -11.87 1.36 -3.74
C GLY A 24 -11.07 2.36 -4.56
N ILE A 25 -10.15 3.15 -3.97
CA ILE A 25 -9.38 4.15 -4.74
C ILE A 25 -8.62 3.52 -5.92
N ILE A 26 -8.10 2.29 -5.75
CA ILE A 26 -7.37 1.58 -6.81
C ILE A 26 -8.31 1.21 -7.96
N ALA A 27 -9.47 0.62 -7.66
CA ALA A 27 -10.48 0.27 -8.66
C ALA A 27 -10.96 1.52 -9.41
N ASN A 28 -11.32 2.58 -8.68
CA ASN A 28 -11.76 3.84 -9.27
C ASN A 28 -10.70 4.46 -10.18
N SER A 29 -9.42 4.32 -9.85
CA SER A 29 -8.33 4.80 -10.71
C SER A 29 -8.24 4.00 -12.00
N LEU A 30 -8.39 2.67 -11.94
CA LEU A 30 -8.40 1.81 -13.14
C LEU A 30 -9.66 2.03 -13.99
N ASP A 31 -10.81 2.33 -13.36
CA ASP A 31 -12.03 2.72 -14.08
C ASP A 31 -11.85 4.00 -14.90
N LEU A 32 -11.01 4.94 -14.44
CA LEU A 32 -10.66 6.11 -15.23
C LEU A 32 -9.88 5.74 -16.50
N PHE A 33 -8.92 4.80 -16.41
CA PHE A 33 -8.24 4.28 -17.59
C PHE A 33 -9.23 3.58 -18.53
N ALA A 34 -10.12 2.73 -18.00
CA ALA A 34 -11.12 2.01 -18.77
C ALA A 34 -12.07 2.94 -19.55
N ARG A 35 -12.49 4.07 -18.95
CA ARG A 35 -13.32 5.10 -19.61
C ARG A 35 -12.62 5.74 -20.83
N HIS A 36 -11.29 5.66 -20.87
CA HIS A 36 -10.47 6.12 -22.00
C HIS A 36 -10.04 4.97 -22.93
N GLY A 37 -10.69 3.81 -22.82
CA GLY A 37 -10.44 2.65 -23.66
C GLY A 37 -9.16 1.88 -23.32
N ILE A 38 -8.62 2.05 -22.10
CA ILE A 38 -7.41 1.38 -21.64
C ILE A 38 -7.84 0.34 -20.60
N PRO A 39 -7.84 -0.96 -20.94
CA PRO A 39 -8.19 -2.01 -19.99
C PRO A 39 -7.07 -2.21 -18.94
N PRO A 40 -7.38 -2.82 -17.78
CA PRO A 40 -6.42 -2.97 -16.69
C PRO A 40 -5.14 -3.75 -17.04
N ASP A 41 -5.19 -4.67 -18.00
CA ASP A 41 -4.04 -5.44 -18.48
C ASP A 41 -3.08 -4.60 -19.37
N GLU A 42 -3.51 -3.42 -19.82
CA GLU A 42 -2.67 -2.44 -20.47
C GLU A 42 -2.15 -1.33 -19.52
N VAL A 43 -2.31 -1.51 -18.21
CA VAL A 43 -1.80 -0.57 -17.20
C VAL A 43 -0.58 -1.17 -16.51
N VAL A 44 0.49 -0.36 -16.35
CA VAL A 44 1.66 -0.66 -15.51
C VAL A 44 1.62 0.18 -14.24
N VAL A 45 2.07 -0.39 -13.13
CA VAL A 45 1.95 0.22 -11.81
C VAL A 45 3.26 0.14 -11.05
N ALA A 46 3.73 1.29 -10.53
CA ALA A 46 4.81 1.37 -9.57
C ALA A 46 4.25 1.72 -8.18
N ILE A 47 4.43 0.83 -7.22
CA ILE A 47 4.10 1.07 -5.81
C ILE A 47 5.29 1.80 -5.18
N GLY A 48 5.10 3.07 -4.83
CA GLY A 48 6.11 3.91 -4.23
C GLY A 48 6.44 3.55 -2.78
N PRO A 49 7.34 4.30 -2.12
CA PRO A 49 7.71 4.08 -0.73
C PRO A 49 6.49 4.09 0.18
N HIS A 50 6.42 3.15 1.10
CA HIS A 50 5.32 2.99 2.05
C HIS A 50 5.85 2.36 3.34
N ILE A 51 5.05 2.37 4.40
CA ILE A 51 5.35 1.58 5.59
C ILE A 51 5.21 0.09 5.22
N GLN A 52 6.27 -0.68 5.47
CA GLN A 52 6.27 -2.11 5.18
C GLN A 52 5.88 -2.93 6.41
N VAL A 53 5.67 -4.21 6.19
CA VAL A 53 5.27 -5.18 7.21
C VAL A 53 6.20 -5.20 8.42
N CYS A 54 7.48 -4.91 8.26
CA CYS A 54 8.45 -4.81 9.35
C CYS A 54 8.10 -3.74 10.41
N CYS A 55 7.28 -2.74 10.06
CA CYS A 55 6.95 -1.63 10.94
C CYS A 55 5.46 -1.29 10.98
N TYR A 56 4.64 -2.02 10.22
CA TYR A 56 3.20 -1.74 10.17
C TYR A 56 2.43 -2.64 11.13
N GLU A 57 2.70 -2.42 12.38
CA GLU A 57 1.96 -3.03 13.48
C GLU A 57 0.50 -2.54 13.52
N VAL A 58 -0.42 -3.46 13.70
CA VAL A 58 -1.86 -3.20 13.72
C VAL A 58 -2.55 -4.05 14.80
N SER A 59 -3.69 -3.56 15.29
CA SER A 59 -4.50 -4.25 16.30
C SER A 59 -5.60 -5.11 15.67
N ALA A 60 -6.27 -5.93 16.49
CA ALA A 60 -7.48 -6.64 16.10
C ALA A 60 -8.58 -5.68 15.61
N ALA A 61 -8.70 -4.49 16.19
CA ALA A 61 -9.66 -3.47 15.75
C ALA A 61 -9.39 -3.00 14.31
N PHE A 62 -8.11 -2.94 13.88
CA PHE A 62 -7.76 -2.64 12.49
C PHE A 62 -8.27 -3.74 11.54
N TYR A 63 -8.10 -5.01 11.91
CA TYR A 63 -8.62 -6.13 11.14
C TYR A 63 -10.14 -6.05 11.00
N GLN A 64 -10.86 -5.79 12.10
CA GLN A 64 -12.31 -5.61 12.07
C GLN A 64 -12.73 -4.42 11.20
N ALA A 65 -11.99 -3.31 11.23
CA ALA A 65 -12.24 -2.18 10.36
C ALA A 65 -12.11 -2.52 8.87
N LEU A 66 -11.15 -3.36 8.48
CA LEU A 66 -11.04 -3.88 7.11
C LEU A 66 -12.20 -4.80 6.74
N LEU A 67 -12.67 -5.64 7.67
CA LEU A 67 -13.83 -6.50 7.45
C LEU A 67 -15.15 -5.74 7.28
N ALA A 68 -15.22 -4.49 7.73
CA ALA A 68 -16.36 -3.61 7.52
C ALA A 68 -16.35 -2.87 6.16
N THR A 69 -15.38 -3.19 5.27
CA THR A 69 -15.23 -2.54 3.96
C THR A 69 -15.62 -3.49 2.80
N PRO A 70 -15.82 -2.97 1.58
CA PRO A 70 -16.12 -3.79 0.40
C PRO A 70 -15.10 -4.88 0.08
N VAL A 71 -13.91 -4.81 0.64
CA VAL A 71 -12.83 -5.80 0.41
C VAL A 71 -12.77 -6.90 1.47
N ALA A 72 -13.77 -7.01 2.35
CA ALA A 72 -13.81 -8.00 3.42
C ALA A 72 -13.55 -9.43 2.96
N GLY A 73 -14.17 -9.84 1.83
CA GLY A 73 -13.98 -11.17 1.25
C GLY A 73 -12.53 -11.45 0.87
N LEU A 74 -11.88 -10.48 0.21
CA LEU A 74 -10.46 -10.58 -0.16
C LEU A 74 -9.57 -10.65 1.08
N VAL A 75 -9.86 -9.84 2.09
CA VAL A 75 -9.09 -9.81 3.36
C VAL A 75 -9.19 -11.15 4.08
N LYS A 76 -10.38 -11.76 4.16
CA LYS A 76 -10.59 -13.07 4.76
C LYS A 76 -9.84 -14.16 4.00
N GLN A 77 -9.97 -14.18 2.67
CA GLN A 77 -9.31 -15.16 1.80
C GLN A 77 -7.80 -15.16 1.89
N HIS A 78 -7.19 -13.98 2.11
CA HIS A 78 -5.73 -13.79 2.12
C HIS A 78 -5.19 -13.38 3.49
N ARG A 79 -5.89 -13.74 4.58
CA ARG A 79 -5.56 -13.30 5.94
C ARG A 79 -4.10 -13.56 6.29
N ASP A 80 -3.62 -14.78 6.10
CA ASP A 80 -2.26 -15.19 6.52
C ASP A 80 -1.15 -14.55 5.66
N ARG A 81 -1.49 -14.11 4.44
CA ARG A 81 -0.58 -13.32 3.60
C ARG A 81 -0.54 -11.86 4.00
N LEU A 82 -1.66 -11.31 4.48
CA LEU A 82 -1.81 -9.89 4.81
C LEU A 82 -1.44 -9.57 6.24
N PHE A 83 -1.59 -10.53 7.16
CA PHE A 83 -1.36 -10.35 8.60
C PHE A 83 -0.38 -11.37 9.12
N LEU A 84 0.80 -10.90 9.50
CA LEU A 84 1.86 -11.74 10.05
C LEU A 84 1.86 -11.63 11.58
N HIS A 85 2.03 -12.76 12.26
CA HIS A 85 2.13 -12.84 13.73
C HIS A 85 3.57 -12.73 14.24
N ARG A 86 4.56 -12.69 13.34
CA ARG A 86 5.98 -12.55 13.68
C ARG A 86 6.60 -11.47 12.80
N HIS A 87 7.57 -10.76 13.39
CA HIS A 87 8.39 -9.83 12.66
C HIS A 87 9.01 -10.48 11.42
N GLY A 88 8.99 -9.77 10.29
CA GLY A 88 10.01 -9.95 9.28
C GLY A 88 11.41 -9.61 9.86
N PRO A 89 12.49 -9.70 9.07
CA PRO A 89 13.84 -9.45 9.57
C PRO A 89 13.88 -8.12 10.31
N GLU A 90 14.28 -8.20 11.56
CA GLU A 90 14.38 -7.18 12.60
C GLU A 90 13.80 -5.79 12.28
N PRO A 91 12.72 -5.37 12.96
CA PRO A 91 12.46 -3.95 13.11
C PRO A 91 13.65 -3.36 13.85
N ALA A 92 13.94 -2.09 13.58
CA ALA A 92 14.86 -1.35 14.46
C ALA A 92 14.43 -1.64 15.91
N ALA A 93 15.20 -2.49 16.60
CA ALA A 93 14.79 -3.34 17.73
C ALA A 93 14.23 -2.61 18.96
N GLU A 94 14.22 -1.29 18.96
CA GLU A 94 13.82 -0.48 20.09
C GLU A 94 12.30 -0.30 20.28
N LYS A 95 11.44 -0.83 19.37
CA LYS A 95 10.06 -0.32 19.32
C LYS A 95 8.94 -1.29 18.97
N ALA A 96 9.08 -2.53 19.36
CA ALA A 96 7.91 -3.38 19.53
C ALA A 96 7.04 -2.79 20.67
N ARG A 97 6.13 -1.90 20.35
CA ARG A 97 5.31 -1.19 21.33
C ARG A 97 4.00 -1.86 21.67
N ALA A 98 3.57 -2.85 20.95
CA ALA A 98 2.43 -3.64 21.34
C ALA A 98 2.88 -5.06 21.63
N THR A 99 3.05 -5.34 22.86
CA THR A 99 3.30 -6.66 23.42
C THR A 99 1.99 -7.28 23.91
N GLY A 100 0.92 -7.13 23.12
CA GLY A 100 -0.32 -7.88 23.36
C GLY A 100 -0.37 -9.08 22.44
N ASP A 101 -0.95 -10.19 22.91
CA ASP A 101 -1.13 -11.42 22.15
C ASP A 101 -1.90 -11.24 20.84
N ASP A 102 -2.58 -10.10 20.66
CA ASP A 102 -3.39 -9.74 19.48
C ASP A 102 -2.66 -8.85 18.46
N THR A 103 -1.35 -8.65 18.61
CA THR A 103 -0.57 -7.80 17.69
C THR A 103 -0.29 -8.53 16.38
N MET A 104 -0.56 -7.84 15.28
CA MET A 104 -0.32 -8.33 13.92
C MET A 104 0.46 -7.29 13.13
N TRP A 105 1.18 -7.74 12.11
CA TRP A 105 1.87 -6.87 11.14
C TRP A 105 1.18 -6.94 9.79
N PHE A 106 0.72 -5.79 9.31
CA PHE A 106 -0.04 -5.71 8.06
C PHE A 106 0.87 -5.46 6.86
N ASP A 107 0.80 -6.32 5.84
CA ASP A 107 1.50 -6.12 4.57
C ASP A 107 0.65 -5.24 3.62
N LEU A 108 0.86 -3.92 3.72
CA LEU A 108 0.18 -2.93 2.87
C LEU A 108 0.52 -3.13 1.38
N ARG A 109 1.74 -3.58 1.05
CA ARG A 109 2.14 -3.88 -0.32
C ARG A 109 1.35 -5.06 -0.86
N ALA A 110 1.35 -6.18 -0.14
CA ALA A 110 0.59 -7.37 -0.55
C ALA A 110 -0.90 -7.04 -0.72
N PHE A 111 -1.45 -6.21 0.16
CA PHE A 111 -2.83 -5.74 0.04
C PHE A 111 -3.06 -4.94 -1.25
N GLY A 112 -2.19 -3.98 -1.56
CA GLY A 112 -2.26 -3.21 -2.81
C GLY A 112 -2.12 -4.08 -4.06
N GLN A 113 -1.17 -5.05 -4.05
CA GLN A 113 -0.99 -6.00 -5.15
C GLN A 113 -2.23 -6.87 -5.38
N LEU A 114 -2.85 -7.39 -4.30
CA LEU A 114 -4.07 -8.20 -4.40
C LEU A 114 -5.23 -7.38 -4.98
N LEU A 115 -5.37 -6.12 -4.61
CA LEU A 115 -6.40 -5.23 -5.15
C LEU A 115 -6.19 -4.94 -6.64
N LEU A 116 -4.95 -4.66 -7.06
CA LEU A 116 -4.59 -4.45 -8.46
C LEU A 116 -4.88 -5.69 -9.31
N ARG A 117 -4.44 -6.87 -8.83
CA ARG A 117 -4.68 -8.15 -9.52
C ARG A 117 -6.17 -8.48 -9.62
N ARG A 118 -6.93 -8.25 -8.54
CA ARG A 118 -8.39 -8.42 -8.54
C ARG A 118 -9.06 -7.51 -9.56
N ALA A 119 -8.51 -6.34 -9.81
CA ALA A 119 -9.00 -5.38 -10.80
C ALA A 119 -8.51 -5.66 -12.23
N GLY A 120 -7.73 -6.74 -12.45
CA GLY A 120 -7.29 -7.19 -13.77
C GLY A 120 -5.87 -6.76 -14.18
N VAL A 121 -5.12 -6.09 -13.32
CA VAL A 121 -3.70 -5.75 -13.61
C VAL A 121 -2.84 -7.01 -13.47
N PRO A 122 -2.07 -7.42 -14.51
CA PRO A 122 -1.17 -8.56 -14.45
C PRO A 122 -0.07 -8.36 -13.39
N GLU A 123 0.35 -9.43 -12.72
CA GLU A 123 1.41 -9.36 -11.71
C GLU A 123 2.74 -8.84 -12.30
N SER A 124 3.05 -9.19 -13.54
CA SER A 124 4.22 -8.73 -14.29
C SER A 124 4.23 -7.22 -14.59
N HIS A 125 3.08 -6.55 -14.43
CA HIS A 125 2.93 -5.10 -14.61
C HIS A 125 2.98 -4.33 -13.28
N ILE A 126 3.26 -5.00 -12.16
CA ILE A 126 3.27 -4.39 -10.83
C ILE A 126 4.68 -4.46 -10.25
N GLU A 127 5.32 -3.30 -10.15
CA GLU A 127 6.61 -3.14 -9.49
C GLU A 127 6.45 -2.38 -8.16
N TRP A 128 7.46 -2.47 -7.29
CA TRP A 128 7.48 -1.72 -6.02
C TRP A 128 8.89 -1.32 -5.61
N LEU A 129 8.98 -0.19 -4.90
CA LEU A 129 10.19 0.23 -4.23
C LEU A 129 10.30 -0.46 -2.86
N GLY A 130 11.43 -1.12 -2.62
CA GLY A 130 11.71 -1.89 -1.40
C GLY A 130 11.97 -1.06 -0.14
N SER A 131 11.72 0.26 -0.15
CA SER A 131 12.04 1.15 0.97
C SER A 131 10.87 1.31 1.94
N CYS A 132 11.10 0.95 3.21
CA CYS A 132 10.14 1.21 4.28
C CYS A 132 10.26 2.65 4.77
N THR A 133 9.17 3.43 4.70
CA THR A 133 9.18 4.83 5.14
C THR A 133 9.47 5.00 6.63
N TYR A 134 9.17 4.00 7.45
CA TYR A 134 9.48 4.04 8.89
C TYR A 134 10.97 3.80 9.17
N CYS A 135 11.60 2.86 8.46
CA CYS A 135 13.01 2.50 8.66
C CYS A 135 14.00 3.50 8.05
N THR A 136 13.54 4.36 7.12
CA THR A 136 14.39 5.28 6.37
C THR A 136 14.03 6.76 6.64
N PRO A 137 14.10 7.22 7.90
CA PRO A 137 13.63 8.55 8.28
C PRO A 137 14.48 9.70 7.73
N GLN A 138 15.70 9.41 7.28
CA GLN A 138 16.61 10.41 6.71
C GLN A 138 16.14 10.90 5.33
N SER A 139 15.39 10.05 4.60
CA SER A 139 15.00 10.31 3.21
C SER A 139 13.51 10.26 3.00
N LEU A 140 12.74 9.64 3.89
CA LEU A 140 11.33 9.36 3.70
C LEU A 140 10.48 9.82 4.89
N GLY A 141 9.35 10.47 4.58
CA GLY A 141 8.35 10.85 5.58
C GLY A 141 7.50 9.64 6.00
N SER A 142 7.32 9.43 7.30
CA SER A 142 6.46 8.38 7.84
C SER A 142 5.47 8.94 8.85
N PHE A 143 4.18 8.84 8.57
CA PHE A 143 3.14 9.20 9.52
C PHE A 143 3.25 8.39 10.81
N ARG A 144 3.39 7.06 10.72
CA ARG A 144 3.50 6.16 11.88
C ARG A 144 4.72 6.50 12.71
N ARG A 145 5.88 6.72 12.09
CA ARG A 145 7.09 7.08 12.83
C ARG A 145 6.91 8.38 13.60
N ARG A 146 6.28 9.38 12.98
CA ARG A 146 6.01 10.67 13.63
C ARG A 146 5.05 10.57 14.81
N THR A 147 4.12 9.61 14.80
CA THR A 147 3.25 9.35 15.97
C THR A 147 4.02 8.69 17.12
N HIS A 148 5.06 7.92 16.82
CA HIS A 148 5.91 7.30 17.82
C HIS A 148 6.99 8.25 18.33
N PHE A 149 7.49 9.11 17.47
CA PHE A 149 8.54 10.10 17.72
C PHE A 149 8.06 11.42 17.18
N PRO A 150 7.45 12.26 18.03
CA PRO A 150 7.01 13.58 17.62
C PRO A 150 8.14 14.34 16.95
N ALA A 151 7.94 14.75 15.73
CA ALA A 151 8.86 15.48 14.89
C ALA A 151 8.08 16.39 13.93
N GLU A 152 8.77 17.32 13.29
CA GLU A 152 8.18 18.13 12.25
C GLU A 152 7.57 17.28 11.13
N LYS A 153 6.51 17.82 10.54
CA LYS A 153 5.79 17.13 9.46
C LYS A 153 6.62 17.19 8.19
N THR A 154 7.10 16.03 7.78
CA THR A 154 7.79 15.85 6.50
C THR A 154 6.84 15.27 5.46
N PHE A 155 7.03 15.66 4.21
CA PHE A 155 6.27 15.16 3.08
C PHE A 155 7.24 14.51 2.10
N GLN A 156 6.77 13.45 1.45
CA GLN A 156 7.41 12.91 0.26
C GLN A 156 6.45 13.04 -0.91
N TYR A 157 6.97 13.38 -2.05
CA TYR A 157 6.19 13.53 -3.26
C TYR A 157 6.62 12.46 -4.27
N SER A 158 5.63 11.85 -4.91
CA SER A 158 5.84 10.99 -6.06
C SER A 158 5.00 11.56 -7.20
N TRP A 159 5.59 11.74 -8.32
CA TRP A 159 4.94 12.30 -9.49
C TRP A 159 5.26 11.49 -10.74
N ILE A 160 4.39 11.57 -11.71
CA ILE A 160 4.53 10.99 -13.04
C ILE A 160 4.03 12.01 -14.05
N MET A 161 4.72 12.12 -15.16
CA MET A 161 4.31 12.99 -16.25
C MET A 161 4.48 12.27 -17.59
N ARG A 162 3.72 12.72 -18.56
CA ARG A 162 3.85 12.32 -19.96
C ARG A 162 4.64 13.39 -20.69
N GLU A 163 5.55 12.98 -21.56
CA GLU A 163 6.13 13.87 -22.55
C GLU A 163 5.07 14.26 -23.59
N ALA A 164 5.16 15.46 -24.14
CA ALA A 164 4.22 16.00 -25.11
C ALA A 164 4.37 15.34 -26.48
#